data_c7494d1e11e6fe4ca1c167f34a2fe9ee
#
_entry.id   c7494d1e11e6fe4ca1c167f34a2fe9ee
#
_cell.length_a   1.000
_cell.length_b   1.000
_cell.length_c   1.000
_cell.angle_alpha   90.00
_cell.angle_beta   90.00
_cell.angle_gamma   90.00
#
_symmetry.space_group_name_H-M   'P 1'
#
loop_
_entity.id
_entity.type
_entity.pdbx_description
1 polymer ?
#
loop_
_entity_poly.entity_id
_entity_poly.type
_entity_poly.pdbx_seq_one_letter_code
_entity_poly.pdbx_strand_id
1 'polypeptide(L)'
;MDQLHIKKGQPYPLGTSVKNGGINFSMVNSSLEECGIILYDKEAKTQKKIPFEHKHRIGNICCLHIDGLRADSCEYNYYIGDRTLVDPYAVKIYGNEKWGDGLRTEVTLRSGLGQTQFDWQKTSPLHIPYSESIIYCLHVRGYTRHSSSKVKHKGTFEGLIEKLPYLKDLGITAVEL
;
A
#
# COMPACT_ATOMS: atom_id res chain seq x y z
N MET A 1 5.47 23.08 2.96
CA MET A 1 6.63 22.11 3.08
C MET A 1 7.92 22.93 3.23
N ASP A 2 8.06 23.63 4.32
CA ASP A 2 9.26 24.40 4.60
C ASP A 2 10.46 23.47 4.79
N GLN A 3 11.50 23.79 5.33
CA GLN A 3 12.78 23.07 5.36
C GLN A 3 12.65 21.58 5.82
N LEU A 4 12.58 20.63 4.87
CA LEU A 4 12.63 19.20 5.17
C LEU A 4 14.04 18.83 5.63
N HIS A 5 14.16 18.21 6.78
CA HIS A 5 15.44 17.72 7.30
C HIS A 5 15.66 16.28 6.80
N ILE A 6 16.53 16.15 5.79
CA ILE A 6 16.80 14.87 5.11
C ILE A 6 18.11 14.29 5.62
N LYS A 7 18.06 13.01 5.99
CA LYS A 7 19.21 12.23 6.48
C LYS A 7 19.38 10.96 5.63
N LYS A 8 20.51 10.29 5.81
CA LYS A 8 20.71 8.95 5.28
C LYS A 8 19.67 8.00 5.90
N GLY A 9 18.98 7.25 5.04
CA GLY A 9 17.97 6.27 5.44
C GLY A 9 18.55 4.90 5.73
N GLN A 10 17.65 3.96 6.05
CA GLN A 10 17.94 2.55 6.20
C GLN A 10 17.48 1.80 4.94
N PRO A 11 18.24 0.81 4.44
CA PRO A 11 17.92 0.09 3.21
C PRO A 11 16.70 -0.83 3.36
N TYR A 12 16.37 -1.26 4.58
CA TYR A 12 15.25 -2.16 4.84
C TYR A 12 14.37 -1.67 5.99
N PRO A 13 13.05 -1.95 5.94
CA PRO A 13 12.33 -2.59 4.84
C PRO A 13 12.28 -1.70 3.60
N LEU A 14 12.07 -2.29 2.42
CA LEU A 14 11.78 -1.55 1.19
C LEU A 14 10.41 -0.85 1.30
N GLY A 15 10.22 0.20 0.53
CA GLY A 15 9.05 1.09 0.63
C GLY A 15 9.22 2.16 1.70
N THR A 16 8.14 2.49 2.38
CA THR A 16 8.16 3.46 3.48
C THR A 16 8.00 2.81 4.84
N SER A 17 8.69 3.36 5.84
CA SER A 17 8.51 2.95 7.23
C SER A 17 8.58 4.16 8.18
N VAL A 18 7.68 4.17 9.17
CA VAL A 18 7.70 5.19 10.24
C VAL A 18 8.78 4.82 11.24
N LYS A 19 9.76 5.69 11.42
CA LYS A 19 10.88 5.50 12.35
C LYS A 19 11.37 6.84 12.89
N ASN A 20 11.84 6.86 14.13
CA ASN A 20 12.57 7.97 14.73
C ASN A 20 11.93 9.36 14.49
N GLY A 21 10.61 9.46 14.59
CA GLY A 21 9.92 10.72 14.42
C GLY A 21 9.81 11.24 12.98
N GLY A 22 9.97 10.36 11.99
CA GLY A 22 9.85 10.69 10.57
C GLY A 22 9.56 9.46 9.71
N ILE A 23 9.80 9.59 8.42
CA ILE A 23 9.56 8.54 7.43
C ILE A 23 10.87 8.16 6.73
N ASN A 24 11.18 6.88 6.73
CA ASN A 24 12.23 6.29 5.92
C ASN A 24 11.65 5.83 4.58
N PHE A 25 12.35 6.16 3.50
CA PHE A 25 12.04 5.75 2.13
C PHE A 25 13.16 4.86 1.63
N SER A 26 12.81 3.74 1.01
CA SER A 26 13.78 2.80 0.46
C SER A 26 13.27 2.15 -0.82
N MET A 27 14.04 2.22 -1.90
CA MET A 27 13.71 1.59 -3.17
C MET A 27 14.94 0.94 -3.80
N VAL A 28 14.71 -0.08 -4.62
CA VAL A 28 15.74 -0.67 -5.48
C VAL A 28 15.80 0.10 -6.80
N ASN A 29 16.98 0.57 -7.15
CA ASN A 29 17.27 1.14 -8.47
C ASN A 29 18.61 0.61 -8.99
N SER A 30 18.56 -0.28 -9.96
CA SER A 30 19.73 -0.86 -10.62
C SER A 30 20.21 -0.01 -11.83
N SER A 31 19.47 1.03 -12.20
CA SER A 31 19.86 1.92 -13.29
C SER A 31 20.81 3.01 -12.79
N LEU A 32 21.49 3.65 -13.75
CA LEU A 32 22.32 4.84 -13.49
C LEU A 32 21.52 6.15 -13.60
N GLU A 33 20.24 6.07 -13.95
CA GLU A 33 19.39 7.24 -14.06
C GLU A 33 19.17 7.91 -12.71
N GLU A 34 19.01 9.22 -12.70
CA GLU A 34 18.60 9.96 -11.53
C GLU A 34 17.28 9.40 -10.98
N CYS A 35 17.20 9.23 -9.69
CA CYS A 35 15.99 8.75 -9.04
C CYS A 35 15.74 9.49 -7.72
N GLY A 36 14.51 9.42 -7.25
CA GLY A 36 14.13 10.09 -6.01
C GLY A 36 12.66 9.90 -5.66
N ILE A 37 12.19 10.81 -4.83
CA ILE A 37 10.83 10.85 -4.30
C ILE A 37 10.11 12.09 -4.81
N ILE A 38 8.85 11.96 -5.14
CA ILE A 38 7.93 13.07 -5.34
C ILE A 38 6.96 13.05 -4.14
N LEU A 39 7.04 14.04 -3.28
CA LEU A 39 6.07 14.25 -2.20
C LEU A 39 4.94 15.15 -2.68
N TYR A 40 3.70 14.76 -2.39
CA TYR A 40 2.49 15.53 -2.68
C TYR A 40 1.86 15.97 -1.36
N ASP A 41 1.85 17.25 -1.11
CA ASP A 41 1.19 17.84 0.05
C ASP A 41 -0.32 17.85 -0.17
N LYS A 42 -1.08 17.26 0.76
CA LYS A 42 -2.54 17.14 0.65
C LYS A 42 -3.24 18.47 0.87
N GLU A 43 -2.72 19.30 1.77
CA GLU A 43 -3.33 20.58 2.14
C GLU A 43 -2.94 21.69 1.16
N ALA A 44 -1.62 21.83 0.92
CA ALA A 44 -1.10 22.89 0.04
C ALA A 44 -1.29 22.60 -1.45
N LYS A 45 -1.67 21.37 -1.82
CA LYS A 45 -1.79 20.89 -3.22
C LYS A 45 -0.52 21.15 -4.05
N THR A 46 0.62 21.10 -3.40
CA THR A 46 1.95 21.29 -4.01
C THR A 46 2.69 19.97 -4.06
N GLN A 47 3.70 19.91 -4.92
CA GLN A 47 4.59 18.74 -5.00
C GLN A 47 6.05 19.18 -4.84
N LYS A 48 6.87 18.30 -4.26
CA LYS A 48 8.30 18.52 -4.08
C LYS A 48 9.08 17.29 -4.53
N LYS A 49 9.98 17.45 -5.49
CA LYS A 49 10.94 16.42 -5.89
C LYS A 49 12.13 16.43 -4.94
N ILE A 50 12.55 15.25 -4.48
CA ILE A 50 13.69 15.02 -3.59
C ILE A 50 14.55 13.93 -4.21
N PRO A 51 15.72 14.26 -4.76
CA PRO A 51 16.61 13.27 -5.37
C PRO A 51 17.30 12.40 -4.31
N PHE A 52 17.57 11.16 -4.66
CA PHE A 52 18.51 10.33 -3.95
C PHE A 52 19.93 10.71 -4.39
N GLU A 53 20.64 11.43 -3.54
CA GLU A 53 22.06 11.75 -3.76
C GLU A 53 22.93 10.49 -3.60
N HIS A 54 24.19 10.56 -4.03
CA HIS A 54 25.15 9.46 -3.90
C HIS A 54 25.24 8.91 -2.47
N LYS A 55 25.22 9.78 -1.46
CA LYS A 55 25.27 9.39 -0.03
C LYS A 55 24.05 8.56 0.43
N HIS A 56 22.93 8.62 -0.31
CA HIS A 56 21.71 7.88 -0.03
C HIS A 56 21.70 6.49 -0.67
N ARG A 57 22.77 6.09 -1.38
CA ARG A 57 22.84 4.82 -2.09
C ARG A 57 23.69 3.81 -1.33
N ILE A 58 23.20 2.56 -1.28
CA ILE A 58 23.90 1.39 -0.72
C ILE A 58 23.73 0.25 -1.74
N GLY A 59 24.74 0.03 -2.60
CA GLY A 59 24.59 -0.87 -3.75
C GLY A 59 23.46 -0.41 -4.67
N ASN A 60 22.50 -1.27 -4.93
CA ASN A 60 21.33 -0.97 -5.74
C ASN A 60 20.15 -0.39 -4.96
N ILE A 61 20.32 -0.15 -3.66
CA ILE A 61 19.25 0.42 -2.82
C ILE A 61 19.50 1.89 -2.61
N CYS A 62 18.48 2.70 -2.88
CA CYS A 62 18.44 4.12 -2.59
C CYS A 62 17.55 4.34 -1.38
N CYS A 63 18.08 4.96 -0.31
CA CYS A 63 17.32 5.18 0.90
C CYS A 63 17.64 6.52 1.57
N LEU A 64 16.61 7.22 2.03
CA LEU A 64 16.73 8.44 2.81
C LEU A 64 15.65 8.48 3.90
N HIS A 65 15.89 9.28 4.92
CA HIS A 65 14.95 9.54 5.99
C HIS A 65 14.61 11.02 6.04
N ILE A 66 13.32 11.33 6.20
CA ILE A 66 12.82 12.71 6.35
C ILE A 66 12.26 12.86 7.77
N ASP A 67 12.94 13.67 8.59
CA ASP A 67 12.51 13.95 9.96
C ASP A 67 11.22 14.77 9.96
N GLY A 68 10.36 14.52 10.94
CA GLY A 68 9.13 15.28 11.17
C GLY A 68 8.03 15.07 10.13
N LEU A 69 8.27 14.26 9.09
CA LEU A 69 7.24 13.95 8.12
C LEU A 69 6.21 12.98 8.73
N ARG A 70 4.95 13.38 8.70
CA ARG A 70 3.84 12.58 9.24
C ARG A 70 3.20 11.74 8.14
N ALA A 71 2.80 10.52 8.49
CA ALA A 71 2.22 9.57 7.56
C ALA A 71 0.88 10.01 6.93
N ASP A 72 0.15 10.91 7.59
CA ASP A 72 -1.15 11.43 7.16
C ASP A 72 -1.06 12.72 6.32
N SER A 73 0.09 13.40 6.33
CA SER A 73 0.26 14.74 5.73
C SER A 73 0.49 14.74 4.23
N CYS A 74 1.09 13.68 3.70
CA CYS A 74 1.53 13.63 2.30
C CYS A 74 1.19 12.28 1.65
N GLU A 75 1.19 12.31 0.33
CA GLU A 75 1.30 11.15 -0.54
C GLU A 75 2.66 11.20 -1.25
N TYR A 76 3.08 10.11 -1.86
CA TYR A 76 4.35 10.09 -2.57
C TYR A 76 4.32 9.17 -3.79
N ASN A 77 5.29 9.34 -4.66
CA ASN A 77 5.70 8.38 -5.66
C ASN A 77 7.22 8.37 -5.74
N TYR A 78 7.80 7.32 -6.32
CA TYR A 78 9.19 7.36 -6.76
C TYR A 78 9.27 7.90 -8.18
N TYR A 79 10.44 8.36 -8.57
CA TYR A 79 10.76 8.62 -9.98
C TYR A 79 12.13 8.04 -10.34
N ILE A 80 12.28 7.64 -11.60
CA ILE A 80 13.54 7.23 -12.24
C ILE A 80 13.57 7.89 -13.61
N GLY A 81 14.53 8.79 -13.83
CA GLY A 81 14.53 9.67 -14.99
C GLY A 81 13.23 10.47 -15.07
N ASP A 82 12.53 10.38 -16.18
CA ASP A 82 11.25 11.06 -16.41
C ASP A 82 10.02 10.22 -16.00
N ARG A 83 10.22 8.99 -15.54
CA ARG A 83 9.13 8.07 -15.19
C ARG A 83 8.73 8.23 -13.72
N THR A 84 7.44 8.45 -13.47
CA THR A 84 6.86 8.40 -12.14
C THR A 84 6.34 7.00 -11.86
N LEU A 85 6.69 6.45 -10.71
CA LEU A 85 6.43 5.06 -10.31
C LEU A 85 5.68 5.03 -8.99
N VAL A 86 4.59 4.27 -8.95
CA VAL A 86 3.97 3.88 -7.68
C VAL A 86 4.89 2.92 -6.95
N ASP A 87 5.01 3.07 -5.64
CA ASP A 87 5.82 2.16 -4.82
C ASP A 87 5.17 0.78 -4.77
N PRO A 88 5.84 -0.28 -5.24
CA PRO A 88 5.30 -1.65 -5.13
C PRO A 88 5.10 -2.12 -3.69
N TYR A 89 5.77 -1.49 -2.73
CA TYR A 89 5.66 -1.79 -1.30
C TYR A 89 4.72 -0.86 -0.56
N ALA A 90 4.00 0.02 -1.26
CA ALA A 90 3.04 0.91 -0.64
C ALA A 90 1.86 0.11 -0.05
N VAL A 91 1.60 0.33 1.23
CA VAL A 91 0.46 -0.30 1.93
C VAL A 91 -0.88 0.40 1.63
N LYS A 92 -0.84 1.57 1.02
CA LYS A 92 -2.01 2.35 0.64
C LYS A 92 -1.79 3.05 -0.69
N ILE A 93 -2.79 2.97 -1.57
CA ILE A 93 -2.78 3.61 -2.87
C ILE A 93 -3.98 4.56 -2.94
N TYR A 94 -3.73 5.76 -3.43
CA TYR A 94 -4.75 6.79 -3.70
C TYR A 94 -4.95 6.98 -5.20
N GLY A 95 -6.13 7.44 -5.60
CA GLY A 95 -6.50 7.66 -6.99
C GLY A 95 -7.19 6.47 -7.66
N ASN A 96 -7.49 5.41 -6.89
CA ASN A 96 -8.20 4.21 -7.37
C ASN A 96 -9.56 4.00 -6.69
N GLU A 97 -10.11 5.03 -6.07
CA GLU A 97 -11.33 4.96 -5.26
C GLU A 97 -12.58 4.59 -6.07
N LYS A 98 -12.57 4.89 -7.36
CA LYS A 98 -13.68 4.54 -8.27
C LYS A 98 -13.29 3.36 -9.13
N TRP A 99 -14.03 2.26 -9.01
CA TRP A 99 -13.89 1.10 -9.88
C TRP A 99 -14.71 1.25 -11.15
N GLY A 100 -14.11 0.94 -12.30
CA GLY A 100 -14.83 0.82 -13.57
C GLY A 100 -15.07 2.15 -14.30
N ASP A 101 -14.49 3.25 -13.87
CA ASP A 101 -14.37 4.44 -14.71
C ASP A 101 -13.42 4.09 -15.86
N GLY A 102 -14.00 3.55 -16.96
CA GLY A 102 -13.27 3.25 -18.18
C GLY A 102 -12.56 4.50 -18.68
N LEU A 103 -11.31 4.35 -19.14
CA LEU A 103 -10.47 5.41 -19.70
C LEU A 103 -9.92 6.40 -18.66
N ARG A 104 -9.28 5.90 -17.62
CA ARG A 104 -8.37 6.72 -16.81
C ARG A 104 -7.06 6.93 -17.57
N THR A 105 -7.07 7.82 -18.53
CA THR A 105 -5.84 8.22 -19.25
C THR A 105 -4.95 9.15 -18.42
N GLU A 106 -5.41 9.69 -17.29
CA GLU A 106 -4.70 10.74 -16.54
C GLU A 106 -4.72 10.59 -15.01
N VAL A 107 -5.16 9.47 -14.44
CA VAL A 107 -5.08 9.33 -12.97
C VAL A 107 -3.69 8.87 -12.57
N THR A 108 -2.89 9.77 -12.06
CA THR A 108 -1.64 9.41 -11.40
C THR A 108 -1.95 8.76 -10.06
N LEU A 109 -1.80 7.45 -9.97
CA LEU A 109 -1.87 6.74 -8.70
C LEU A 109 -0.76 7.23 -7.78
N ARG A 110 -1.06 7.39 -6.50
CA ARG A 110 -0.10 7.84 -5.48
C ARG A 110 -0.01 6.87 -4.35
N SER A 111 1.17 6.69 -3.84
CA SER A 111 1.46 5.85 -2.68
C SER A 111 1.20 6.61 -1.38
N GLY A 112 0.63 5.93 -0.39
CA GLY A 112 0.44 6.47 0.95
C GLY A 112 1.65 6.23 1.83
N LEU A 113 1.94 7.16 2.74
CA LEU A 113 3.01 7.06 3.72
C LEU A 113 2.62 6.17 4.91
N GLY A 114 3.62 5.52 5.49
CA GLY A 114 3.50 4.82 6.76
C GLY A 114 2.89 3.43 6.66
N GLN A 115 2.66 2.84 7.81
CA GLN A 115 2.06 1.51 7.97
C GLN A 115 0.64 1.66 8.49
N THR A 116 -0.29 0.91 7.92
CA THR A 116 -1.60 0.71 8.54
C THR A 116 -1.43 -0.33 9.66
N GLN A 117 -1.61 0.08 10.90
CA GLN A 117 -1.77 -0.86 12.00
C GLN A 117 -3.21 -1.34 12.00
N PHE A 118 -3.41 -2.63 11.79
CA PHE A 118 -4.70 -3.26 11.97
C PHE A 118 -4.78 -3.82 13.39
N ASP A 119 -5.81 -3.46 14.13
CA ASP A 119 -6.06 -4.01 15.46
C ASP A 119 -6.71 -5.39 15.33
N TRP A 120 -5.93 -6.42 15.51
CA TRP A 120 -6.40 -7.82 15.54
C TRP A 120 -7.18 -8.15 16.82
N GLN A 121 -7.27 -7.22 17.78
CA GLN A 121 -7.93 -7.42 19.07
C GLN A 121 -7.41 -8.69 19.76
N LYS A 122 -8.34 -9.59 20.12
CA LYS A 122 -8.01 -10.89 20.74
C LYS A 122 -7.98 -12.05 19.75
N THR A 123 -7.95 -11.76 18.44
CA THR A 123 -7.93 -12.79 17.40
C THR A 123 -6.57 -13.45 17.34
N SER A 124 -6.54 -14.77 17.36
CA SER A 124 -5.35 -15.59 17.18
C SER A 124 -5.53 -16.56 16.00
N PRO A 125 -4.44 -17.00 15.35
CA PRO A 125 -4.51 -18.05 14.32
C PRO A 125 -5.18 -19.31 14.84
N LEU A 126 -6.05 -19.92 14.04
CA LEU A 126 -6.83 -21.09 14.43
C LEU A 126 -5.99 -22.39 14.48
N HIS A 127 -4.83 -22.42 13.83
CA HIS A 127 -3.92 -23.58 13.76
C HIS A 127 -4.59 -24.88 13.32
N ILE A 128 -5.55 -24.80 12.37
CA ILE A 128 -6.23 -25.98 11.82
C ILE A 128 -5.23 -26.80 11.02
N PRO A 129 -5.08 -28.12 11.28
CA PRO A 129 -4.20 -28.97 10.49
C PRO A 129 -4.59 -29.00 9.00
N TYR A 130 -3.62 -29.14 8.12
CA TYR A 130 -3.90 -29.23 6.68
C TYR A 130 -4.84 -30.39 6.32
N SER A 131 -4.78 -31.49 7.05
CA SER A 131 -5.69 -32.65 6.88
C SER A 131 -7.15 -32.34 7.17
N GLU A 132 -7.43 -31.28 7.91
CA GLU A 132 -8.76 -30.83 8.29
C GLU A 132 -9.15 -29.52 7.60
N SER A 133 -8.26 -29.00 6.76
CA SER A 133 -8.48 -27.72 6.07
C SER A 133 -9.27 -27.92 4.80
N ILE A 134 -10.36 -27.14 4.64
CA ILE A 134 -11.13 -27.02 3.41
C ILE A 134 -10.97 -25.58 2.92
N ILE A 135 -10.23 -25.42 1.82
CA ILE A 135 -9.91 -24.13 1.24
C ILE A 135 -10.92 -23.82 0.13
N TYR A 136 -11.57 -22.66 0.22
CA TYR A 136 -12.47 -22.16 -0.82
C TYR A 136 -11.83 -20.98 -1.54
N CYS A 137 -11.42 -21.19 -2.78
CA CYS A 137 -10.87 -20.13 -3.62
C CYS A 137 -12.00 -19.34 -4.26
N LEU A 138 -12.00 -18.02 -4.10
CA LEU A 138 -13.03 -17.14 -4.65
C LEU A 138 -12.49 -15.78 -5.07
N HIS A 139 -13.22 -15.14 -5.99
CA HIS A 139 -12.96 -13.76 -6.36
C HIS A 139 -13.91 -12.83 -5.59
N VAL A 140 -13.40 -11.93 -4.74
CA VAL A 140 -14.19 -11.05 -3.84
C VAL A 140 -15.36 -10.38 -4.56
N ARG A 141 -15.09 -9.71 -5.69
CA ARG A 141 -16.12 -9.02 -6.46
C ARG A 141 -17.13 -10.00 -7.10
N GLY A 142 -16.66 -11.09 -7.68
CA GLY A 142 -17.51 -12.06 -8.37
C GLY A 142 -18.45 -12.78 -7.42
N TYR A 143 -17.97 -13.15 -6.25
CA TYR A 143 -18.71 -13.99 -5.31
C TYR A 143 -20.02 -13.38 -4.80
N THR A 144 -20.07 -12.07 -4.60
CA THR A 144 -21.25 -11.39 -4.05
C THR A 144 -21.95 -10.44 -5.01
N ARG A 145 -21.47 -10.30 -6.26
CA ARG A 145 -22.00 -9.32 -7.23
C ARG A 145 -23.42 -9.65 -7.69
N HIS A 146 -23.74 -10.91 -7.87
CA HIS A 146 -25.05 -11.34 -8.35
C HIS A 146 -26.16 -11.04 -7.33
N SER A 147 -27.39 -10.78 -7.81
CA SER A 147 -28.53 -10.42 -6.96
C SER A 147 -28.92 -11.52 -5.97
N SER A 148 -28.70 -12.80 -6.34
CA SER A 148 -28.99 -13.95 -5.46
C SER A 148 -28.10 -14.00 -4.21
N SER A 149 -27.01 -13.27 -4.17
CA SER A 149 -26.14 -13.21 -2.97
C SER A 149 -26.86 -12.62 -1.76
N LYS A 150 -27.85 -11.75 -1.98
CA LYS A 150 -28.66 -11.06 -0.95
C LYS A 150 -27.84 -10.27 0.07
N VAL A 151 -26.60 -9.91 -0.25
CA VAL A 151 -25.75 -9.06 0.61
C VAL A 151 -26.00 -7.59 0.31
N LYS A 152 -25.77 -6.74 1.30
CA LYS A 152 -25.90 -5.29 1.18
C LYS A 152 -24.76 -4.69 0.36
N HIS A 153 -23.52 -5.08 0.66
CA HIS A 153 -22.32 -4.51 0.05
C HIS A 153 -21.77 -5.41 -1.07
N LYS A 154 -22.53 -5.52 -2.18
CA LYS A 154 -22.20 -6.43 -3.29
C LYS A 154 -20.84 -6.12 -3.93
N GLY A 155 -20.02 -7.14 -4.10
CA GLY A 155 -18.75 -7.07 -4.80
C GLY A 155 -17.63 -6.42 -4.00
N THR A 156 -17.74 -6.36 -2.69
CA THR A 156 -16.76 -5.80 -1.76
C THR A 156 -16.33 -6.82 -0.70
N PHE A 157 -15.27 -6.50 0.05
CA PHE A 157 -14.87 -7.30 1.22
C PHE A 157 -15.96 -7.33 2.29
N GLU A 158 -16.69 -6.22 2.51
CA GLU A 158 -17.82 -6.18 3.43
C GLU A 158 -18.91 -7.17 3.01
N GLY A 159 -19.21 -7.26 1.71
CA GLY A 159 -20.15 -8.25 1.19
C GLY A 159 -19.66 -9.68 1.38
N LEU A 160 -18.36 -9.93 1.30
CA LEU A 160 -17.79 -11.24 1.64
C LEU A 160 -17.91 -11.53 3.13
N ILE A 161 -17.67 -10.55 4.00
CA ILE A 161 -17.84 -10.68 5.45
C ILE A 161 -19.29 -11.08 5.78
N GLU A 162 -20.29 -10.50 5.12
CA GLU A 162 -21.70 -10.90 5.27
C GLU A 162 -21.96 -12.39 4.91
N LYS A 163 -21.07 -13.00 4.11
CA LYS A 163 -21.16 -14.42 3.71
C LYS A 163 -20.31 -15.37 4.56
N LEU A 164 -19.49 -14.88 5.46
CA LEU A 164 -18.68 -15.75 6.32
C LEU A 164 -19.49 -16.77 7.13
N PRO A 165 -20.66 -16.43 7.74
CA PRO A 165 -21.48 -17.41 8.42
C PRO A 165 -21.88 -18.58 7.50
N TYR A 166 -22.32 -18.28 6.28
CA TYR A 166 -22.67 -19.31 5.30
C TYR A 166 -21.49 -20.19 4.91
N LEU A 167 -20.31 -19.60 4.67
CA LEU A 167 -19.09 -20.37 4.35
C LEU A 167 -18.69 -21.28 5.52
N LYS A 168 -18.83 -20.78 6.75
CA LYS A 168 -18.58 -21.57 7.96
C LYS A 168 -19.56 -22.74 8.10
N ASP A 169 -20.85 -22.52 7.88
CA ASP A 169 -21.88 -23.56 7.93
C ASP A 169 -21.64 -24.62 6.83
N LEU A 170 -21.04 -24.24 5.72
CA LEU A 170 -20.63 -25.14 4.64
C LEU A 170 -19.37 -25.96 4.98
N GLY A 171 -18.74 -25.68 6.13
CA GLY A 171 -17.53 -26.38 6.58
C GLY A 171 -16.23 -25.81 6.06
N ILE A 172 -16.26 -24.62 5.43
CA ILE A 172 -15.05 -23.97 4.90
C ILE A 172 -14.20 -23.46 6.07
N THR A 173 -12.92 -23.82 6.09
CA THR A 173 -11.98 -23.44 7.15
C THR A 173 -11.02 -22.31 6.72
N ALA A 174 -10.80 -22.14 5.43
CA ALA A 174 -9.95 -21.10 4.87
C ALA A 174 -10.52 -20.55 3.55
N VAL A 175 -10.30 -19.28 3.30
CA VAL A 175 -10.68 -18.62 2.04
C VAL A 175 -9.42 -18.11 1.37
N GLU A 176 -9.21 -18.46 0.10
CA GLU A 176 -8.19 -17.91 -0.78
C GLU A 176 -8.80 -16.83 -1.66
N LEU A 177 -8.22 -15.61 -1.67
CA LEU A 177 -8.74 -14.41 -2.34
C LEU A 177 -7.85 -13.96 -3.50
#